data_e9ae9b138fcc1e7e73f1fad5c98e0ab3
#
_entry.id   e9ae9b138fcc1e7e73f1fad5c98e0ab3
#
_cell.length_a   1.000
_cell.length_b   1.000
_cell.length_c   1.000
_cell.angle_alpha   90.00
_cell.angle_beta   90.00
_cell.angle_gamma   90.00
#
_symmetry.space_group_name_H-M   'P 1'
#
loop_
_entity.id
_entity.type
_entity.pdbx_description
1 polymer ?
#
loop_
_entity_poly.entity_id
_entity_poly.type
_entity_poly.pdbx_seq_one_letter_code
_entity_poly.pdbx_strand_id
1 'polypeptide(L)'
;SVGKSSTKELATTVLSQRYKTFKSPGNRNSILGLPPALFDLRPEHERAVLEMGMYTTGEIVRLCEITKPKIGVVTMIGPVHLERAKTMETIVNAKRELVESLPVNGTAILNRDDDRVMEMESYTKARVFTYGLDNRADLWADNIHSMGLSGIRFTLHHGREALTLS
;
A
#
# COMPACT_ATOMS: atom_id res chain seq x y z
N SER A 1 7.90 7.77 0.09
CA SER A 1 8.17 6.34 -0.11
C SER A 1 8.14 5.98 -1.58
N VAL A 2 8.92 5.00 -1.95
CA VAL A 2 8.97 4.43 -3.29
C VAL A 2 7.84 3.40 -3.44
N GLY A 3 7.35 3.18 -4.66
CA GLY A 3 6.44 2.10 -5.00
C GLY A 3 4.93 2.39 -4.86
N LYS A 4 4.50 3.48 -4.25
CA LYS A 4 3.07 3.77 -4.05
C LYS A 4 2.26 3.78 -5.35
N SER A 5 2.67 4.60 -6.31
CA SER A 5 1.95 4.75 -7.59
C SER A 5 2.00 3.45 -8.40
N SER A 6 3.16 2.77 -8.43
CA SER A 6 3.27 1.47 -9.11
C SER A 6 2.35 0.43 -8.48
N THR A 7 2.30 0.35 -7.14
CA THR A 7 1.40 -0.54 -6.41
C THR A 7 -0.07 -0.22 -6.69
N LYS A 8 -0.43 1.07 -6.71
CA LYS A 8 -1.79 1.53 -7.07
C LYS A 8 -2.18 1.06 -8.48
N GLU A 9 -1.31 1.27 -9.46
CA GLU A 9 -1.58 0.90 -10.86
C GLU A 9 -1.71 -0.62 -11.00
N LEU A 10 -0.78 -1.40 -10.46
CA LEU A 10 -0.82 -2.86 -10.53
C LEU A 10 -2.04 -3.43 -9.80
N ALA A 11 -2.32 -2.99 -8.57
CA ALA A 11 -3.48 -3.43 -7.82
C ALA A 11 -4.79 -3.11 -8.56
N THR A 12 -4.88 -1.91 -9.17
CA THR A 12 -6.05 -1.55 -9.98
C THR A 12 -6.19 -2.47 -11.19
N THR A 13 -5.11 -2.72 -11.91
CA THR A 13 -5.13 -3.60 -13.10
C THR A 13 -5.62 -4.99 -12.74
N VAL A 14 -5.11 -5.59 -11.66
CA VAL A 14 -5.53 -6.91 -11.20
C VAL A 14 -6.99 -6.92 -10.76
N LEU A 15 -7.40 -5.97 -9.92
CA LEU A 15 -8.77 -5.89 -9.41
C LEU A 15 -9.79 -5.63 -10.52
N SER A 16 -9.42 -4.86 -11.53
CA SER A 16 -10.30 -4.54 -12.67
C SER A 16 -10.62 -5.73 -13.57
N GLN A 17 -9.88 -6.86 -13.43
CA GLN A 17 -10.25 -8.10 -14.12
C GLN A 17 -11.57 -8.69 -13.61
N ARG A 18 -11.97 -8.33 -12.38
CA ARG A 18 -13.18 -8.89 -11.74
C ARG A 18 -14.16 -7.84 -11.24
N TYR A 19 -13.70 -6.64 -10.87
CA TYR A 19 -14.50 -5.62 -10.20
C TYR A 19 -14.47 -4.31 -10.97
N LYS A 20 -15.57 -3.55 -10.96
CA LYS A 20 -15.54 -2.15 -11.39
C LYS A 20 -14.74 -1.35 -10.37
N THR A 21 -13.48 -1.07 -10.73
CA THR A 21 -12.49 -0.51 -9.81
C THR A 21 -12.21 0.95 -10.12
N PHE A 22 -12.41 1.81 -9.13
CA PHE A 22 -11.95 3.19 -9.15
C PHE A 22 -10.49 3.26 -8.70
N LYS A 23 -9.70 4.17 -9.30
CA LYS A 23 -8.38 4.55 -8.78
C LYS A 23 -8.24 6.06 -8.66
N SER A 24 -7.52 6.53 -7.64
CA SER A 24 -7.18 7.95 -7.57
C SER A 24 -6.33 8.37 -8.77
N PRO A 25 -6.72 9.45 -9.49
CA PRO A 25 -6.04 9.86 -10.71
C PRO A 25 -4.65 10.45 -10.43
N GLY A 26 -3.66 10.08 -11.24
CA GLY A 26 -2.31 10.62 -11.20
C GLY A 26 -1.67 10.51 -9.81
N ASN A 27 -1.14 11.64 -9.34
CA ASN A 27 -0.52 11.80 -8.02
C ASN A 27 -1.39 12.59 -7.03
N ARG A 28 -2.72 12.61 -7.21
CA ARG A 28 -3.67 13.23 -6.28
C ARG A 28 -3.79 12.41 -5.01
N ASN A 29 -2.76 12.46 -4.18
CA ASN A 29 -2.60 11.62 -2.99
C ASN A 29 -2.51 12.42 -1.68
N SER A 30 -2.58 13.75 -1.74
CA SER A 30 -2.51 14.65 -0.58
C SER A 30 -3.89 14.97 -0.02
N ILE A 31 -3.89 15.62 1.15
CA ILE A 31 -5.12 16.12 1.81
C ILE A 31 -5.93 17.08 0.92
N LEU A 32 -5.28 17.79 -0.02
CA LEU A 32 -5.95 18.68 -0.96
C LEU A 32 -6.28 18.00 -2.29
N GLY A 33 -5.56 16.94 -2.64
CA GLY A 33 -5.69 16.29 -3.95
C GLY A 33 -6.65 15.09 -3.96
N LEU A 34 -6.63 14.26 -2.91
CA LEU A 34 -7.43 13.03 -2.87
C LEU A 34 -8.92 13.30 -2.66
N PRO A 35 -9.38 14.16 -1.73
CA PRO A 35 -10.81 14.36 -1.53
C PRO A 35 -11.56 14.83 -2.78
N PRO A 36 -11.08 15.82 -3.57
CA PRO A 36 -11.73 16.16 -4.84
C PRO A 36 -11.79 15.01 -5.85
N ALA A 37 -10.78 14.11 -5.85
CA ALA A 37 -10.79 12.96 -6.75
C ALA A 37 -11.91 11.96 -6.42
N LEU A 38 -12.40 11.94 -5.19
CA LEU A 38 -13.50 11.05 -4.77
C LEU A 38 -14.84 11.47 -5.39
N PHE A 39 -15.00 12.69 -5.88
CA PHE A 39 -16.21 13.08 -6.62
C PHE A 39 -16.39 12.31 -7.93
N ASP A 40 -15.34 11.68 -8.43
CA ASP A 40 -15.40 10.80 -9.61
C ASP A 40 -15.85 9.37 -9.27
N LEU A 41 -16.01 9.04 -7.97
CA LEU A 41 -16.63 7.78 -7.55
C LEU A 41 -18.08 7.73 -8.02
N ARG A 42 -18.49 6.56 -8.51
CA ARG A 42 -19.85 6.28 -8.98
C ARG A 42 -20.44 5.09 -8.23
N PRO A 43 -21.75 4.97 -8.11
CA PRO A 43 -22.41 3.86 -7.42
C PRO A 43 -22.03 2.48 -7.95
N GLU A 44 -21.66 2.38 -9.23
CA GLU A 44 -21.23 1.13 -9.86
C GLU A 44 -19.81 0.68 -9.48
N HIS A 45 -18.98 1.54 -8.86
CA HIS A 45 -17.66 1.14 -8.41
C HIS A 45 -17.75 0.24 -7.18
N GLU A 46 -17.22 -0.96 -7.32
CA GLU A 46 -17.21 -1.99 -6.26
C GLU A 46 -15.94 -1.93 -5.42
N ARG A 47 -14.87 -1.38 -5.98
CA ARG A 47 -13.54 -1.23 -5.33
C ARG A 47 -12.97 0.14 -5.63
N ALA A 48 -12.17 0.65 -4.66
CA ALA A 48 -11.41 1.88 -4.83
C ALA A 48 -9.97 1.65 -4.39
N VAL A 49 -9.02 1.96 -5.26
CA VAL A 49 -7.58 1.93 -4.96
C VAL A 49 -7.09 3.37 -4.88
N LEU A 50 -6.75 3.80 -3.68
CA LEU A 50 -6.40 5.17 -3.37
C LEU A 50 -4.94 5.26 -2.94
N GLU A 51 -4.18 6.14 -3.57
CA GLU A 51 -2.83 6.45 -3.11
C GLU A 51 -2.90 7.57 -2.06
N MET A 52 -2.22 7.36 -0.94
CA MET A 52 -2.09 8.37 0.12
C MET A 52 -0.64 8.82 0.25
N GLY A 53 -0.44 10.12 0.24
CA GLY A 53 0.82 10.79 0.51
C GLY A 53 0.67 11.74 1.71
N MET A 54 1.79 12.13 2.29
CA MET A 54 1.82 13.07 3.41
C MET A 54 3.06 13.96 3.34
N TYR A 55 2.95 15.15 3.88
CA TYR A 55 4.03 16.07 4.19
C TYR A 55 4.27 16.17 5.70
N THR A 56 3.19 16.08 6.49
CA THR A 56 3.21 16.17 7.95
C THR A 56 2.41 15.03 8.58
N THR A 57 2.66 14.79 9.87
CA THR A 57 1.84 13.90 10.69
C THR A 57 0.40 14.42 10.78
N GLY A 58 -0.59 13.53 10.90
CA GLY A 58 -2.01 13.82 10.94
C GLY A 58 -2.70 13.88 9.58
N GLU A 59 -1.96 14.01 8.47
CA GLU A 59 -2.57 14.07 7.13
C GLU A 59 -3.16 12.72 6.71
N ILE A 60 -2.47 11.61 7.00
CA ILE A 60 -2.98 10.26 6.69
C ILE A 60 -4.21 9.93 7.53
N VAL A 61 -4.23 10.31 8.82
CA VAL A 61 -5.43 10.16 9.67
C VAL A 61 -6.64 10.82 9.02
N ARG A 62 -6.51 12.08 8.60
CA ARG A 62 -7.60 12.83 7.95
C ARG A 62 -8.04 12.18 6.64
N LEU A 63 -7.10 11.69 5.83
CA LEU A 63 -7.44 10.95 4.61
C LEU A 63 -8.19 9.65 4.94
N CYS A 64 -7.80 8.95 6.00
CA CYS A 64 -8.49 7.75 6.47
C CYS A 64 -9.90 8.04 7.02
N GLU A 65 -10.10 9.17 7.72
CA GLU A 65 -11.42 9.61 8.17
C GLU A 65 -12.40 9.81 7.01
N ILE A 66 -11.91 10.36 5.90
CA ILE A 66 -12.71 10.61 4.68
C ILE A 66 -12.96 9.30 3.92
N THR A 67 -11.91 8.50 3.70
CA THR A 67 -11.97 7.34 2.80
C THR A 67 -12.37 6.04 3.48
N LYS A 68 -12.21 5.96 4.81
CA LYS A 68 -12.53 4.78 5.66
C LYS A 68 -11.99 3.47 5.07
N PRO A 69 -10.66 3.36 4.85
CA PRO A 69 -10.08 2.21 4.20
C PRO A 69 -10.29 0.94 5.06
N LYS A 70 -10.60 -0.18 4.42
CA LYS A 70 -10.59 -1.51 5.06
C LYS A 70 -9.26 -2.23 4.86
N ILE A 71 -8.52 -1.87 3.83
CA ILE A 71 -7.22 -2.46 3.50
C ILE A 71 -6.22 -1.32 3.39
N GLY A 72 -5.13 -1.40 4.15
CA GLY A 72 -4.00 -0.47 4.09
C GLY A 72 -2.74 -1.20 3.65
N VAL A 73 -2.03 -0.66 2.66
CA VAL A 73 -0.76 -1.22 2.17
C VAL A 73 0.37 -0.24 2.47
N VAL A 74 1.38 -0.70 3.19
CA VAL A 74 2.62 0.05 3.42
C VAL A 74 3.75 -0.60 2.64
N THR A 75 4.24 0.10 1.61
CA THR A 75 5.21 -0.46 0.68
C THR A 75 6.62 -0.46 1.23
N MET A 76 7.13 0.70 1.63
CA MET A 76 8.45 0.82 2.27
C MET A 76 8.63 2.19 2.92
N ILE A 77 9.59 2.28 3.83
CA ILE A 77 10.02 3.52 4.48
C ILE A 77 11.42 3.87 3.97
N GLY A 78 11.48 4.86 3.11
CA GLY A 78 12.75 5.38 2.61
C GLY A 78 13.00 6.84 3.05
N PRO A 79 14.24 7.34 2.93
CA PRO A 79 14.61 8.70 3.28
C PRO A 79 14.12 9.71 2.23
N VAL A 80 12.79 9.80 2.05
CA VAL A 80 12.13 10.77 1.17
C VAL A 80 11.58 11.91 1.99
N HIS A 81 11.75 13.15 1.52
CA HIS A 81 11.28 14.37 2.18
C HIS A 81 11.95 14.68 3.53
N LEU A 82 13.18 14.22 3.77
CA LEU A 82 13.94 14.53 5.00
C LEU A 82 14.07 16.04 5.27
N GLU A 83 14.11 16.85 4.22
CA GLU A 83 14.14 18.32 4.33
C GLU A 83 12.90 18.89 5.05
N ARG A 84 11.75 18.22 4.95
CA ARG A 84 10.48 18.64 5.56
C ARG A 84 10.06 17.80 6.77
N ALA A 85 10.32 16.50 6.72
CA ALA A 85 9.97 15.57 7.81
C ALA A 85 10.95 15.60 9.00
N LYS A 86 12.08 16.30 8.88
CA LYS A 86 13.15 16.49 9.87
C LYS A 86 13.81 15.19 10.36
N THR A 87 13.10 14.10 10.58
CA THR A 87 13.64 12.81 11.05
C THR A 87 12.96 11.62 10.38
N MET A 88 13.67 10.48 10.33
CA MET A 88 13.09 9.19 9.87
C MET A 88 11.91 8.76 10.76
N GLU A 89 12.00 9.01 12.06
CA GLU A 89 10.94 8.70 13.02
C GLU A 89 9.62 9.42 12.68
N THR A 90 9.69 10.69 12.28
CA THR A 90 8.51 11.44 11.82
C THR A 90 7.87 10.79 10.59
N ILE A 91 8.69 10.28 9.65
CA ILE A 91 8.19 9.57 8.46
C ILE A 91 7.53 8.25 8.85
N VAL A 92 8.15 7.48 9.74
CA VAL A 92 7.59 6.23 10.26
C VAL A 92 6.23 6.49 10.92
N ASN A 93 6.19 7.45 11.87
CA ASN A 93 4.98 7.80 12.60
C ASN A 93 3.84 8.24 11.68
N ALA A 94 4.13 9.10 10.71
CA ALA A 94 3.12 9.55 9.75
C ALA A 94 2.57 8.43 8.84
N LYS A 95 3.38 7.42 8.51
CA LYS A 95 2.90 6.25 7.74
C LYS A 95 2.15 5.25 8.60
N ARG A 96 2.54 5.13 9.87
CA ARG A 96 1.87 4.29 10.85
C ARG A 96 0.42 4.69 11.06
N GLU A 97 0.07 5.97 10.89
CA GLU A 97 -1.29 6.49 10.93
C GLU A 97 -2.27 5.67 10.06
N LEU A 98 -1.81 5.15 8.90
CA LEU A 98 -2.65 4.33 8.05
C LEU A 98 -3.08 3.03 8.77
N VAL A 99 -2.13 2.31 9.34
CA VAL A 99 -2.42 1.01 9.98
C VAL A 99 -3.19 1.17 11.30
N GLU A 100 -2.94 2.27 12.02
CA GLU A 100 -3.70 2.64 13.23
C GLU A 100 -5.16 2.99 12.92
N SER A 101 -5.42 3.56 11.74
CA SER A 101 -6.76 3.97 11.30
C SER A 101 -7.61 2.81 10.77
N LEU A 102 -7.03 1.62 10.58
CA LEU A 102 -7.78 0.48 10.03
C LEU A 102 -8.75 -0.08 11.08
N PRO A 103 -9.96 -0.48 10.66
CA PRO A 103 -10.92 -1.12 11.56
C PRO A 103 -10.45 -2.54 11.94
N VAL A 104 -10.96 -3.07 13.04
CA VAL A 104 -10.64 -4.44 13.52
C VAL A 104 -10.90 -5.52 12.47
N ASN A 105 -11.91 -5.33 11.62
CA ASN A 105 -12.25 -6.23 10.51
C ASN A 105 -11.54 -5.84 9.20
N GLY A 106 -10.52 -4.99 9.28
CA GLY A 106 -9.67 -4.59 8.17
C GLY A 106 -8.43 -5.48 8.01
N THR A 107 -7.56 -5.09 7.07
CA THR A 107 -6.30 -5.77 6.82
C THR A 107 -5.18 -4.76 6.59
N ALA A 108 -4.09 -4.87 7.36
CA ALA A 108 -2.84 -4.19 7.11
C ALA A 108 -1.92 -5.10 6.30
N ILE A 109 -1.54 -4.66 5.09
CA ILE A 109 -0.60 -5.38 4.22
C ILE A 109 0.77 -4.73 4.36
N LEU A 110 1.73 -5.45 4.93
CA LEU A 110 3.02 -4.93 5.34
C LEU A 110 4.17 -5.60 4.58
N ASN A 111 5.13 -4.79 4.13
CA ASN A 111 6.35 -5.29 3.51
C ASN A 111 7.29 -5.87 4.58
N ARG A 112 7.51 -7.20 4.54
CA ARG A 112 8.35 -7.90 5.49
C ARG A 112 9.85 -7.62 5.31
N ASP A 113 10.25 -7.15 4.13
CA ASP A 113 11.65 -6.84 3.85
C ASP A 113 12.09 -5.47 4.43
N ASP A 114 11.19 -4.75 5.09
CA ASP A 114 11.46 -3.45 5.73
C ASP A 114 11.09 -3.53 7.23
N ASP A 115 12.09 -3.60 8.10
CA ASP A 115 11.91 -3.74 9.56
C ASP A 115 11.06 -2.61 10.15
N ARG A 116 11.18 -1.37 9.63
CA ARG A 116 10.38 -0.22 10.08
C ARG A 116 8.90 -0.36 9.71
N VAL A 117 8.62 -1.03 8.58
CA VAL A 117 7.24 -1.36 8.20
C VAL A 117 6.71 -2.46 9.12
N MET A 118 7.53 -3.47 9.43
CA MET A 118 7.13 -4.56 10.33
C MET A 118 6.87 -4.10 11.76
N GLU A 119 7.58 -3.10 12.27
CA GLU A 119 7.29 -2.50 13.59
C GLU A 119 5.84 -1.99 13.69
N MET A 120 5.20 -1.65 12.56
CA MET A 120 3.83 -1.15 12.54
C MET A 120 2.79 -2.21 12.90
N GLU A 121 3.14 -3.51 12.85
CA GLU A 121 2.25 -4.61 13.23
C GLU A 121 1.68 -4.42 14.64
N SER A 122 2.50 -3.95 15.58
CA SER A 122 2.10 -3.73 16.98
C SER A 122 1.11 -2.58 17.20
N TYR A 123 0.89 -1.74 16.18
CA TYR A 123 0.06 -0.54 16.26
C TYR A 123 -1.32 -0.69 15.61
N THR A 124 -1.62 -1.84 15.01
CA THR A 124 -2.93 -2.06 14.39
C THR A 124 -3.76 -3.11 15.13
N LYS A 125 -5.07 -2.95 15.10
CA LYS A 125 -6.05 -3.96 15.54
C LYS A 125 -6.59 -4.78 14.36
N ALA A 126 -6.24 -4.39 13.14
CA ALA A 126 -6.62 -5.11 11.94
C ALA A 126 -5.77 -6.39 11.77
N ARG A 127 -6.24 -7.32 10.95
CA ARG A 127 -5.43 -8.46 10.56
C ARG A 127 -4.18 -7.99 9.83
N VAL A 128 -3.02 -8.50 10.21
CA VAL A 128 -1.78 -8.29 9.46
C VAL A 128 -1.62 -9.37 8.41
N PHE A 129 -1.23 -8.98 7.21
CA PHE A 129 -0.83 -9.82 6.10
C PHE A 129 0.51 -9.31 5.57
N THR A 130 1.51 -10.16 5.48
CA THR A 130 2.86 -9.76 5.12
C THR A 130 3.21 -10.20 3.70
N TYR A 131 4.02 -9.39 3.01
CA TYR A 131 4.58 -9.75 1.71
C TYR A 131 6.06 -9.35 1.62
N GLY A 132 6.81 -9.98 0.74
CA GLY A 132 8.22 -9.65 0.52
C GLY A 132 8.99 -10.72 -0.23
N LEU A 133 10.31 -10.67 -0.12
CA LEU A 133 11.25 -11.70 -0.59
C LEU A 133 11.63 -12.67 0.54
N ASP A 134 11.41 -12.28 1.78
CA ASP A 134 11.59 -13.13 2.94
C ASP A 134 10.54 -14.24 2.95
N ASN A 135 10.97 -15.51 2.96
CA ASN A 135 10.10 -16.69 2.95
C ASN A 135 9.24 -16.87 4.21
N ARG A 136 9.43 -16.03 5.22
CA ARG A 136 8.57 -15.94 6.40
C ARG A 136 7.35 -15.06 6.19
N ALA A 137 7.25 -14.36 5.04
CA ALA A 137 6.06 -13.59 4.70
C ALA A 137 4.89 -14.50 4.32
N ASP A 138 3.64 -14.03 4.50
CA ASP A 138 2.44 -14.75 4.08
C ASP A 138 2.40 -14.93 2.54
N LEU A 139 2.92 -13.94 1.83
CA LEU A 139 3.09 -13.93 0.38
C LEU A 139 4.53 -13.53 0.05
N TRP A 140 5.30 -14.42 -0.55
CA TRP A 140 6.69 -14.12 -0.88
C TRP A 140 7.07 -14.59 -2.29
N ALA A 141 8.14 -14.01 -2.82
CA ALA A 141 8.60 -14.30 -4.17
C ALA A 141 10.08 -14.66 -4.20
N ASP A 142 10.42 -15.64 -5.05
CA ASP A 142 11.79 -16.01 -5.39
C ASP A 142 11.97 -16.21 -6.91
N ASN A 143 13.12 -16.75 -7.31
CA ASN A 143 13.48 -17.02 -8.70
C ASN A 143 13.21 -15.81 -9.62
N ILE A 144 13.57 -14.61 -9.14
CA ILE A 144 13.31 -13.37 -9.85
C ILE A 144 14.34 -13.18 -10.97
N HIS A 145 13.85 -13.16 -12.19
CA HIS A 145 14.64 -12.96 -13.40
C HIS A 145 14.13 -11.76 -14.20
N SER A 146 15.01 -10.80 -14.46
CA SER A 146 14.71 -9.73 -15.41
C SER A 146 14.80 -10.26 -16.84
N MET A 147 13.76 -10.02 -17.63
CA MET A 147 13.71 -10.34 -19.05
C MET A 147 13.83 -9.07 -19.92
N GLY A 148 14.46 -8.03 -19.39
CA GLY A 148 14.61 -6.75 -20.08
C GLY A 148 13.26 -6.12 -20.40
N LEU A 149 13.04 -5.75 -21.67
CA LEU A 149 11.80 -5.12 -22.14
C LEU A 149 10.57 -6.06 -22.07
N SER A 150 10.81 -7.38 -21.96
CA SER A 150 9.73 -8.37 -21.82
C SER A 150 9.19 -8.52 -20.39
N GLY A 151 9.76 -7.78 -19.42
CA GLY A 151 9.26 -7.76 -18.05
C GLY A 151 10.11 -8.54 -17.05
N ILE A 152 9.45 -9.10 -16.06
CA ILE A 152 10.08 -9.83 -14.95
C ILE A 152 9.37 -11.18 -14.80
N ARG A 153 10.13 -12.26 -14.66
CA ARG A 153 9.61 -13.58 -14.28
C ARG A 153 9.97 -13.84 -12.81
N PHE A 154 9.04 -14.38 -12.04
CA PHE A 154 9.28 -14.78 -10.66
C PHE A 154 8.31 -15.89 -10.23
N THR A 155 8.65 -16.59 -9.15
CA THR A 155 7.75 -17.55 -8.50
C THR A 155 7.15 -16.91 -7.26
N LEU A 156 5.82 -16.88 -7.18
CA LEU A 156 5.06 -16.37 -6.05
C LEU A 156 4.60 -17.55 -5.18
N HIS A 157 4.78 -17.43 -3.86
CA HIS A 157 4.43 -18.46 -2.88
C HIS A 157 3.41 -17.93 -1.89
N HIS A 158 2.35 -18.71 -1.63
CA HIS A 158 1.36 -18.45 -0.59
C HIS A 158 0.90 -19.76 0.05
N GLY A 159 1.20 -19.93 1.33
CA GLY A 159 0.94 -21.18 2.03
C GLY A 159 1.69 -22.35 1.38
N ARG A 160 0.96 -23.33 0.83
CA ARG A 160 1.54 -24.48 0.12
C ARG A 160 1.51 -24.34 -1.41
N GLU A 161 0.99 -23.25 -1.91
CA GLU A 161 0.84 -22.98 -3.34
C GLU A 161 2.02 -22.18 -3.85
N ALA A 162 2.43 -22.47 -5.09
CA ALA A 162 3.44 -21.71 -5.82
C ALA A 162 2.97 -21.48 -7.26
N LEU A 163 3.15 -20.24 -7.75
CA LEU A 163 2.75 -19.83 -9.09
C LEU A 163 3.88 -19.04 -9.76
N THR A 164 4.31 -19.49 -10.93
CA THR A 164 5.25 -18.71 -11.75
C THR A 164 4.50 -17.70 -12.59
N LEU A 165 4.92 -16.43 -12.48
CA LEU A 165 4.39 -15.28 -13.22
C LEU A 165 5.47 -14.71 -14.15
N SER A 166 5.04 -14.19 -15.31
CA SER A 166 5.92 -13.54 -16.30
C SER A 166 5.18 -12.48 -17.11
#